data_a73b72bc9235910edb72f75604b3ad40
#
_entry.id   a73b72bc9235910edb72f75604b3ad40
#
_cell.length_a   1.000
_cell.length_b   1.000
_cell.length_c   1.000
_cell.angle_alpha   90.00
_cell.angle_beta   90.00
_cell.angle_gamma   90.00
#
_symmetry.space_group_name_H-M   'P 1'
#
loop_
_entity.id
_entity.type
_entity.pdbx_description
1 polymer ?
#
loop_
_entity_poly.entity_id
_entity_poly.type
_entity_poly.pdbx_seq_one_letter_code
_entity_poly.pdbx_strand_id
1 'polypeptide(L)'
;MNSNRILIIDQDAAFIQTVSGYFSSIGIEVVSSGDGIEGYRMAKEVTPGIVILDTELPNLDGFQVCRLLKGDDRYQHIPIVFVSSNDSQDFVVKSERALCDLFLRKPIVADQLTQEIITLLAPQAGEEA
;
A
#
# COMPACT_ATOMS: atom_id res chain seq x y z
N MET A 1 9.46 -14.89 1.59
CA MET A 1 10.30 -14.06 2.43
C MET A 1 9.92 -12.61 2.31
N ASN A 2 9.81 -11.91 3.42
CA ASN A 2 9.39 -10.52 3.39
C ASN A 2 10.52 -9.61 2.94
N SER A 3 10.17 -8.73 2.04
CA SER A 3 11.07 -7.68 1.59
C SER A 3 11.01 -6.51 2.57
N ASN A 4 12.13 -5.82 2.77
CA ASN A 4 12.16 -4.55 3.50
C ASN A 4 11.81 -3.37 2.60
N ARG A 5 11.17 -3.64 1.48
CA ARG A 5 10.77 -2.59 0.54
C ARG A 5 9.31 -2.24 0.71
N ILE A 6 9.04 -0.97 0.49
CA ILE A 6 7.67 -0.46 0.39
C ILE A 6 7.46 -0.02 -1.04
N LEU A 7 6.35 -0.44 -1.63
CA LEU A 7 5.94 0.07 -2.94
C LEU A 7 4.80 1.06 -2.72
N ILE A 8 4.99 2.28 -3.24
CA ILE A 8 3.94 3.31 -3.21
C ILE A 8 3.42 3.49 -4.63
N ILE A 9 2.12 3.29 -4.81
CA ILE A 9 1.46 3.54 -6.09
C ILE A 9 0.52 4.73 -5.89
N ASP A 10 0.94 5.90 -6.37
CA ASP A 10 0.25 7.16 -6.10
C ASP A 10 0.75 8.22 -7.09
N GLN A 11 -0.14 9.09 -7.53
CA GLN A 11 0.23 10.19 -8.43
C GLN A 11 0.77 11.40 -7.69
N ASP A 12 0.57 11.48 -6.39
CA ASP A 12 0.93 12.65 -5.58
C ASP A 12 2.42 12.61 -5.24
N ALA A 13 3.21 13.39 -5.99
CA ALA A 13 4.66 13.41 -5.81
C ALA A 13 5.06 13.89 -4.41
N ALA A 14 4.34 14.84 -3.85
CA ALA A 14 4.65 15.34 -2.51
C ALA A 14 4.44 14.27 -1.46
N PHE A 15 3.36 13.50 -1.58
CA PHE A 15 3.07 12.40 -0.68
C PHE A 15 4.18 11.33 -0.79
N ILE A 16 4.54 10.97 -2.02
CA ILE A 16 5.61 9.98 -2.25
C ILE A 16 6.92 10.44 -1.62
N GLN A 17 7.29 11.71 -1.81
CA GLN A 17 8.54 12.23 -1.25
C GLN A 17 8.54 12.23 0.27
N THR A 18 7.44 12.62 0.88
CA THR A 18 7.32 12.66 2.33
C THR A 18 7.45 11.27 2.93
N VAL A 19 6.72 10.32 2.38
CA VAL A 19 6.73 8.94 2.88
C VAL A 19 8.08 8.28 2.60
N SER A 20 8.62 8.47 1.40
CA SER A 20 9.92 7.89 1.02
C SER A 20 11.03 8.41 1.92
N GLY A 21 11.05 9.73 2.17
CA GLY A 21 12.07 10.31 3.04
C GLY A 21 12.03 9.76 4.45
N TYR A 22 10.82 9.60 4.97
CA TYR A 22 10.65 9.08 6.32
C TYR A 22 11.16 7.63 6.42
N PHE A 23 10.72 6.76 5.52
CA PHE A 23 11.11 5.34 5.60
C PHE A 23 12.58 5.13 5.25
N SER A 24 13.12 5.93 4.32
CA SER A 24 14.55 5.86 4.01
C SER A 24 15.40 6.21 5.22
N SER A 25 14.93 7.15 6.05
CA SER A 25 15.68 7.56 7.24
C SER A 25 15.80 6.44 8.28
N ILE A 26 14.93 5.45 8.22
CA ILE A 26 14.98 4.30 9.11
C ILE A 26 15.40 3.02 8.40
N GLY A 27 16.00 3.15 7.22
CA GLY A 27 16.63 2.02 6.53
C GLY A 27 15.69 1.18 5.67
N ILE A 28 14.51 1.67 5.35
CA ILE A 28 13.55 0.95 4.51
C ILE A 28 13.56 1.55 3.11
N GLU A 29 13.78 0.71 2.12
CA GLU A 29 13.77 1.14 0.72
C GLU A 29 12.34 1.36 0.24
N VAL A 30 12.14 2.46 -0.51
CA VAL A 30 10.83 2.77 -1.09
C VAL A 30 10.98 2.85 -2.60
N VAL A 31 10.12 2.14 -3.31
CA VAL A 31 9.98 2.26 -4.76
C VAL A 31 8.58 2.77 -5.06
N SER A 32 8.38 3.42 -6.18
CA SER A 32 7.10 4.06 -6.46
C SER A 32 6.72 4.04 -7.92
N SER A 33 5.42 4.16 -8.18
CA SER A 33 4.84 4.32 -9.50
C SER A 33 3.62 5.23 -9.40
N GLY A 34 3.36 6.00 -10.46
CA GLY A 34 2.16 6.83 -10.55
C GLY A 34 1.06 6.24 -11.42
N ASP A 35 1.19 4.99 -11.83
CA ASP A 35 0.30 4.33 -12.78
C ASP A 35 -0.10 2.96 -12.25
N GLY A 36 -1.40 2.64 -12.39
CA GLY A 36 -1.93 1.38 -11.84
C GLY A 36 -1.38 0.14 -12.53
N ILE A 37 -1.19 0.18 -13.85
CA ILE A 37 -0.66 -0.98 -14.58
C ILE A 37 0.81 -1.18 -14.23
N GLU A 38 1.60 -0.11 -14.27
CA GLU A 38 3.01 -0.20 -13.91
C GLU A 38 3.16 -0.61 -12.44
N GLY A 39 2.36 -0.03 -11.55
CA GLY A 39 2.41 -0.36 -10.14
C GLY A 39 2.09 -1.83 -9.88
N TYR A 40 1.08 -2.35 -10.57
CA TYR A 40 0.74 -3.77 -10.46
C TYR A 40 1.91 -4.65 -10.93
N ARG A 41 2.51 -4.30 -12.05
CA ARG A 41 3.67 -5.02 -12.57
C ARG A 41 4.83 -4.99 -11.57
N MET A 42 5.09 -3.82 -11.00
CA MET A 42 6.17 -3.66 -10.00
C MET A 42 5.90 -4.48 -8.75
N ALA A 43 4.65 -4.54 -8.29
CA ALA A 43 4.31 -5.36 -7.12
C ALA A 43 4.67 -6.82 -7.33
N LYS A 44 4.45 -7.33 -8.54
CA LYS A 44 4.78 -8.72 -8.86
C LYS A 44 6.29 -8.95 -8.99
N GLU A 45 7.00 -7.96 -9.53
CA GLU A 45 8.46 -8.09 -9.71
C GLU A 45 9.22 -7.91 -8.40
N VAL A 46 8.84 -6.91 -7.62
CA VAL A 46 9.56 -6.53 -6.40
C VAL A 46 9.13 -7.38 -5.21
N THR A 47 7.91 -7.87 -5.21
CA THR A 47 7.29 -8.54 -4.07
C THR A 47 7.57 -7.79 -2.77
N PRO A 48 7.05 -6.55 -2.64
CA PRO A 48 7.36 -5.71 -1.48
C PRO A 48 6.75 -6.27 -0.21
N GLY A 49 7.25 -5.79 0.91
CA GLY A 49 6.68 -6.15 2.21
C GLY A 49 5.32 -5.51 2.44
N ILE A 50 5.04 -4.40 1.75
CA ILE A 50 3.75 -3.71 1.84
C ILE A 50 3.56 -2.83 0.60
N VAL A 51 2.31 -2.65 0.19
CA VAL A 51 1.92 -1.74 -0.88
C VAL A 51 1.07 -0.62 -0.28
N ILE A 52 1.48 0.61 -0.49
CA ILE A 52 0.68 1.80 -0.17
C ILE A 52 0.08 2.26 -1.49
N LEU A 53 -1.23 2.27 -1.58
CA LEU A 53 -1.93 2.30 -2.86
C LEU A 53 -3.02 3.35 -2.86
N ASP A 54 -2.88 4.34 -3.75
CA ASP A 54 -3.95 5.30 -3.99
C ASP A 54 -5.06 4.60 -4.78
N THR A 55 -6.29 4.97 -4.50
CA THR A 55 -7.42 4.39 -5.21
C THR A 55 -7.66 5.05 -6.57
N GLU A 56 -7.23 6.29 -6.74
CA GLU A 56 -7.44 7.04 -7.98
C GLU A 56 -6.17 7.08 -8.80
N LEU A 57 -6.03 6.13 -9.73
CA LEU A 57 -4.85 5.98 -10.56
C LEU A 57 -5.25 5.91 -12.03
N PRO A 58 -4.39 6.36 -12.95
CA PRO A 58 -4.65 6.16 -14.37
C PRO A 58 -4.47 4.70 -14.76
N ASN A 59 -5.15 4.32 -15.82
CA ASN A 59 -5.08 3.03 -16.51
C ASN A 59 -5.66 1.85 -15.75
N LEU A 60 -5.38 1.74 -14.45
CA LEU A 60 -5.92 0.69 -13.60
C LEU A 60 -6.06 1.30 -12.21
N ASP A 61 -7.27 1.43 -11.69
CA ASP A 61 -7.45 2.08 -10.40
C ASP A 61 -6.99 1.19 -9.24
N GLY A 62 -6.86 1.79 -8.05
CA GLY A 62 -6.32 1.08 -6.91
C GLY A 62 -7.18 -0.10 -6.47
N PHE A 63 -8.49 -0.02 -6.61
CA PHE A 63 -9.36 -1.13 -6.25
C PHE A 63 -9.08 -2.33 -7.15
N GLN A 64 -8.87 -2.09 -8.44
CA GLN A 64 -8.56 -3.13 -9.39
C GLN A 64 -7.19 -3.75 -9.11
N VAL A 65 -6.18 -2.92 -8.82
CA VAL A 65 -4.85 -3.42 -8.46
C VAL A 65 -4.94 -4.32 -7.24
N CYS A 66 -5.65 -3.88 -6.21
CA CYS A 66 -5.80 -4.64 -4.98
C CYS A 66 -6.48 -5.99 -5.25
N ARG A 67 -7.58 -5.99 -6.00
CA ARG A 67 -8.29 -7.23 -6.30
C ARG A 67 -7.42 -8.21 -7.10
N LEU A 68 -6.63 -7.70 -8.04
CA LEU A 68 -5.75 -8.55 -8.82
C LEU A 68 -4.68 -9.20 -7.95
N LEU A 69 -4.09 -8.44 -7.03
CA LEU A 69 -3.07 -8.98 -6.14
C LEU A 69 -3.68 -9.95 -5.12
N LYS A 70 -4.80 -9.58 -4.52
CA LYS A 70 -5.44 -10.43 -3.52
C LYS A 70 -6.06 -11.70 -4.12
N GLY A 71 -6.38 -11.67 -5.40
CA GLY A 71 -6.89 -12.84 -6.11
C GLY A 71 -5.82 -13.78 -6.64
N ASP A 72 -4.57 -13.47 -6.45
CA ASP A 72 -3.45 -14.26 -6.96
C ASP A 72 -2.72 -14.93 -5.78
N ASP A 73 -2.69 -16.26 -5.76
CA ASP A 73 -2.10 -17.03 -4.66
C ASP A 73 -0.64 -16.64 -4.39
N ARG A 74 0.06 -16.16 -5.42
CA ARG A 74 1.46 -15.79 -5.28
C ARG A 74 1.65 -14.46 -4.53
N TYR A 75 0.64 -13.58 -4.55
CA TYR A 75 0.79 -12.21 -4.06
C TYR A 75 -0.24 -11.83 -3.01
N GLN A 76 -1.22 -12.70 -2.73
CA GLN A 76 -2.32 -12.36 -1.82
C GLN A 76 -1.86 -12.07 -0.41
N HIS A 77 -0.68 -12.51 -0.04
CA HIS A 77 -0.12 -12.30 1.30
C HIS A 77 0.46 -10.89 1.50
N ILE A 78 0.66 -10.14 0.42
CA ILE A 78 1.24 -8.79 0.52
C ILE A 78 0.22 -7.85 1.14
N PRO A 79 0.53 -7.23 2.30
CA PRO A 79 -0.39 -6.24 2.89
C PRO A 79 -0.60 -5.04 1.97
N ILE A 80 -1.83 -4.60 1.85
CA ILE A 80 -2.19 -3.45 1.02
C ILE A 80 -2.90 -2.41 1.86
N VAL A 81 -2.34 -1.21 1.88
CA VAL A 81 -2.91 -0.06 2.58
C VAL A 81 -3.40 0.92 1.53
N PHE A 82 -4.71 1.14 1.49
CA PHE A 82 -5.26 2.21 0.66
C PHE A 82 -5.02 3.56 1.31
N VAL A 83 -4.66 4.55 0.50
CA VAL A 83 -4.62 5.96 0.91
C VAL A 83 -5.41 6.75 -0.12
N SER A 84 -6.28 7.64 0.34
CA SER A 84 -7.10 8.42 -0.57
C SER A 84 -7.63 9.67 0.11
N SER A 85 -7.85 10.71 -0.67
CA SER A 85 -8.56 11.91 -0.19
C SER A 85 -10.08 11.75 -0.34
N ASN A 86 -10.55 10.68 -0.95
CA ASN A 86 -11.97 10.40 -1.13
C ASN A 86 -12.58 9.93 0.19
N ASP A 87 -13.61 10.62 0.66
CA ASP A 87 -14.27 10.30 1.93
C ASP A 87 -15.70 9.81 1.76
N SER A 88 -16.09 9.40 0.56
CA SER A 88 -17.45 8.92 0.32
C SER A 88 -17.67 7.54 0.95
N GLN A 89 -18.91 7.21 1.23
CA GLN A 89 -19.25 5.87 1.73
C GLN A 89 -19.02 4.82 0.66
N ASP A 90 -19.17 5.19 -0.60
CA ASP A 90 -18.88 4.30 -1.71
C ASP A 90 -17.42 3.84 -1.68
N PHE A 91 -16.52 4.73 -1.29
CA PHE A 91 -15.11 4.41 -1.11
C PHE A 91 -14.92 3.30 -0.06
N VAL A 92 -15.61 3.40 1.07
CA VAL A 92 -15.50 2.39 2.12
C VAL A 92 -15.97 1.02 1.62
N VAL A 93 -17.13 0.98 0.95
CA VAL A 93 -17.66 -0.26 0.42
C VAL A 93 -16.72 -0.88 -0.61
N LYS A 94 -16.19 -0.07 -1.52
CA LYS A 94 -15.25 -0.57 -2.53
C LYS A 94 -13.96 -1.08 -1.91
N SER A 95 -13.48 -0.42 -0.85
CA SER A 95 -12.26 -0.85 -0.15
C SER A 95 -12.45 -2.21 0.48
N GLU A 96 -13.59 -2.44 1.12
CA GLU A 96 -13.89 -3.73 1.72
C GLU A 96 -13.99 -4.83 0.66
N ARG A 97 -14.65 -4.53 -0.47
CA ARG A 97 -14.80 -5.50 -1.56
C ARG A 97 -13.47 -5.84 -2.23
N ALA A 98 -12.53 -4.92 -2.20
CA ALA A 98 -11.21 -5.15 -2.78
C ALA A 98 -10.29 -5.93 -1.84
N LEU A 99 -10.72 -6.16 -0.60
CA LEU A 99 -9.98 -6.94 0.41
C LEU A 99 -8.67 -6.27 0.83
N CYS A 100 -8.65 -4.94 0.90
CA CYS A 100 -7.48 -4.24 1.41
C CYS A 100 -7.31 -4.52 2.91
N ASP A 101 -6.07 -4.44 3.37
CA ASP A 101 -5.77 -4.72 4.78
C ASP A 101 -6.03 -3.52 5.68
N LEU A 102 -5.95 -2.32 5.12
CA LEU A 102 -6.18 -1.09 5.85
C LEU A 102 -6.46 0.02 4.85
N PHE A 103 -7.29 1.00 5.23
CA PHE A 103 -7.38 2.21 4.43
C PHE A 103 -7.24 3.44 5.32
N LEU A 104 -6.57 4.45 4.81
CA LEU A 104 -6.33 5.70 5.51
C LEU A 104 -6.70 6.85 4.59
N ARG A 105 -7.18 7.94 5.18
CA ARG A 105 -7.55 9.13 4.41
C ARG A 105 -6.44 10.15 4.45
N LYS A 106 -6.18 10.75 3.30
CA LYS A 106 -5.26 11.88 3.22
C LYS A 106 -5.97 13.14 3.77
N PRO A 107 -5.27 14.07 4.40
CA PRO A 107 -3.82 14.07 4.64
C PRO A 107 -3.44 13.12 5.77
N ILE A 108 -2.28 12.49 5.64
CA ILE A 108 -1.79 11.54 6.63
C ILE A 108 -0.51 12.10 7.22
N VAL A 109 -0.46 12.14 8.56
CA VAL A 109 0.77 12.49 9.26
C VAL A 109 1.73 11.31 9.14
N ALA A 110 2.98 11.56 8.81
CA ALA A 110 3.97 10.50 8.60
C ALA A 110 4.07 9.55 9.78
N ASP A 111 4.01 10.08 11.00
CA ASP A 111 4.07 9.26 12.20
C ASP A 111 2.91 8.28 12.29
N GLN A 112 1.71 8.74 11.95
CA GLN A 112 0.52 7.89 11.98
C GLN A 112 0.63 6.77 10.95
N LEU A 113 1.02 7.10 9.74
CA LEU A 113 1.20 6.11 8.67
C LEU A 113 2.23 5.07 9.09
N THR A 114 3.34 5.52 9.68
CA THR A 114 4.40 4.64 10.13
C THR A 114 3.90 3.67 11.19
N GLN A 115 3.16 4.16 12.18
CA GLN A 115 2.63 3.29 13.23
C GLN A 115 1.71 2.21 12.65
N GLU A 116 0.85 2.59 11.71
CA GLU A 116 -0.06 1.65 11.08
C GLU A 116 0.70 0.61 10.26
N ILE A 117 1.72 1.02 9.53
CA ILE A 117 2.53 0.12 8.73
C ILE A 117 3.32 -0.84 9.62
N ILE A 118 3.93 -0.33 10.68
CA ILE A 118 4.66 -1.17 11.63
C ILE A 118 3.73 -2.23 12.23
N THR A 119 2.52 -1.83 12.57
CA THR A 119 1.53 -2.76 13.12
C THR A 119 1.20 -3.87 12.13
N LEU A 120 1.04 -3.54 10.84
CA LEU A 120 0.76 -4.54 9.81
C LEU A 120 1.94 -5.49 9.57
N LEU A 121 3.16 -4.99 9.68
CA LEU A 121 4.36 -5.78 9.44
C LEU A 121 4.79 -6.57 10.67
N ALA A 122 4.31 -6.22 11.86
CA ALA A 122 4.69 -6.89 13.08
C ALA A 122 4.14 -8.31 13.10
N PRO A 123 4.89 -9.29 13.62
CA PRO A 123 4.36 -10.64 13.79
C PRO A 123 3.16 -10.61 14.73
N GLN A 124 2.18 -11.47 14.45
CA GLN A 124 1.06 -11.65 15.36
C GLN A 124 1.56 -12.37 16.61
N ALA A 125 0.95 -12.07 17.76
CA ALA A 125 1.36 -12.68 19.02
C ALA A 125 1.35 -14.21 18.94
N GLY A 126 0.36 -14.78 18.25
CA GLY A 126 0.27 -16.22 18.08
C GLY A 126 1.36 -16.80 17.18
N GLU A 127 1.93 -15.99 16.30
CA GLU A 127 2.99 -16.45 15.40
C GLU A 127 4.32 -16.54 16.10
N GLU A 128 4.50 -15.79 17.14
CA GLU A 128 5.76 -15.80 17.90
C GLU A 128 5.87 -16.99 18.84
N ALA A 129 4.75 -17.61 19.10
CA ALA A 129 4.72 -18.78 19.97
C ALA A 129 5.10 -20.08 19.21
#